data_507abf42fead668f4cf0d2a3fd62dba0
#
_entry.id   507abf42fead668f4cf0d2a3fd62dba0
#
_cell.length_a   1.000
_cell.length_b   1.000
_cell.length_c   1.000
_cell.angle_alpha   90.00
_cell.angle_beta   90.00
_cell.angle_gamma   90.00
#
_symmetry.space_group_name_H-M   'P 1'
#
loop_
_entity.id
_entity.type
_entity.pdbx_description
1 polymer ?
#
loop_
_entity_poly.entity_id
_entity_poly.type
_entity_poly.pdbx_seq_one_letter_code
_entity_poly.pdbx_strand_id
1 'polypeptide(L)'
;AWLDPALDPHLQGPHAAYFLGRARETVIPNQVRLLNAVREARQNVLHTIIESLTADGRDRSLDHKLSDMHLPKGSYQAGVIDELTPIENEIVLPKTSSGVFNSTNIDYVLRNLETRHLIIAGIVTDQCVDMAVRDAADRGYLVTLIEDACATYTFERHHACLEAIKGYCWITDTQTVINRLQELRP
;
A
#
# COMPACT_ATOMS: atom_id res chain seq x y z
N ALA A 1 8.09 10.44 3.21
CA ALA A 1 8.91 11.14 2.23
C ALA A 1 8.14 11.40 0.93
N TRP A 2 7.45 10.41 0.40
CA TRP A 2 6.67 10.52 -0.85
C TRP A 2 5.46 11.48 -0.77
N LEU A 3 5.14 11.99 0.40
CA LEU A 3 4.06 12.95 0.63
C LEU A 3 4.55 14.41 0.74
N ASP A 4 5.77 14.70 0.31
CA ASP A 4 6.29 16.05 0.29
C ASP A 4 6.16 16.68 -1.11
N PRO A 5 5.28 17.72 -1.30
CA PRO A 5 5.10 18.37 -2.59
C PRO A 5 6.37 19.07 -3.11
N ALA A 6 7.33 19.37 -2.24
CA ALA A 6 8.61 19.97 -2.65
C ALA A 6 9.51 18.93 -3.34
N LEU A 7 9.31 17.65 -3.07
CA LEU A 7 10.12 16.55 -3.57
C LEU A 7 9.45 15.77 -4.73
N ASP A 8 8.15 15.93 -4.92
CA ASP A 8 7.40 15.24 -5.98
C ASP A 8 6.55 16.24 -6.80
N PRO A 9 6.93 16.51 -8.06
CA PRO A 9 6.16 17.37 -8.95
C PRO A 9 4.73 16.90 -9.21
N HIS A 10 4.44 15.60 -9.06
CA HIS A 10 3.08 15.05 -9.21
C HIS A 10 2.17 15.40 -8.04
N LEU A 11 2.73 15.85 -6.92
CA LEU A 11 1.99 16.31 -5.75
C LEU A 11 1.71 17.83 -5.80
N GLN A 12 1.57 18.41 -6.99
CA GLN A 12 1.24 19.82 -7.20
C GLN A 12 -0.16 19.95 -7.84
N GLY A 13 -0.84 21.06 -7.55
CA GLY A 13 -2.16 21.35 -8.08
C GLY A 13 -3.34 20.86 -7.22
N PRO A 14 -4.60 21.04 -7.69
CA PRO A 14 -5.82 20.79 -6.88
C PRO A 14 -5.98 19.34 -6.44
N HIS A 15 -5.64 18.38 -7.31
CA HIS A 15 -5.73 16.96 -6.99
C HIS A 15 -4.71 16.53 -5.94
N ALA A 16 -3.54 17.15 -5.95
CA ALA A 16 -2.53 16.94 -4.92
C ALA A 16 -2.99 17.43 -3.56
N ALA A 17 -3.65 18.59 -3.49
CA ALA A 17 -4.20 19.13 -2.24
C ALA A 17 -5.23 18.18 -1.62
N TYR A 18 -6.14 17.62 -2.41
CA TYR A 18 -7.09 16.62 -1.95
C TYR A 18 -6.38 15.36 -1.44
N PHE A 19 -5.45 14.80 -2.23
CA PHE A 19 -4.71 13.61 -1.87
C PHE A 19 -3.92 13.78 -0.56
N LEU A 20 -3.16 14.88 -0.45
CA LEU A 20 -2.35 15.17 0.74
C LEU A 20 -3.22 15.41 1.98
N GLY A 21 -4.34 16.14 1.84
CA GLY A 21 -5.31 16.34 2.92
C GLY A 21 -5.84 15.00 3.42
N ARG A 22 -6.39 14.18 2.52
CA ARG A 22 -6.91 12.85 2.87
C ARG A 22 -5.83 11.94 3.47
N ALA A 23 -4.63 11.95 2.90
CA ALA A 23 -3.51 11.13 3.40
C ALA A 23 -3.17 11.49 4.86
N ARG A 24 -3.01 12.78 5.15
CA ARG A 24 -2.61 13.26 6.49
C ARG A 24 -3.72 13.19 7.54
N GLU A 25 -4.95 13.51 7.14
CA GLU A 25 -6.07 13.63 8.09
C GLU A 25 -6.79 12.31 8.35
N THR A 26 -6.73 11.37 7.41
CA THR A 26 -7.50 10.12 7.48
C THR A 26 -6.62 8.88 7.34
N VAL A 27 -5.89 8.77 6.22
CA VAL A 27 -5.24 7.52 5.84
C VAL A 27 -4.09 7.17 6.78
N ILE A 28 -3.16 8.08 7.01
CA ILE A 28 -2.00 7.83 7.88
C ILE A 28 -2.45 7.51 9.31
N PRO A 29 -3.33 8.30 9.97
CA PRO A 29 -3.84 7.94 11.29
C PRO A 29 -4.49 6.56 11.35
N ASN A 30 -5.28 6.20 10.34
CA ASN A 30 -5.91 4.89 10.28
C ASN A 30 -4.90 3.76 10.03
N GLN A 31 -3.92 3.97 9.15
CA GLN A 31 -2.84 3.00 8.94
C GLN A 31 -2.02 2.78 10.22
N VAL A 32 -1.72 3.82 10.98
CA VAL A 32 -1.03 3.70 12.28
C VAL A 32 -1.85 2.87 13.26
N ARG A 33 -3.16 3.15 13.38
CA ARG A 33 -4.06 2.37 14.25
C ARG A 33 -4.15 0.91 13.83
N LEU A 34 -4.29 0.66 12.52
CA LEU A 34 -4.36 -0.68 11.95
C LEU A 34 -3.05 -1.45 12.21
N LEU A 35 -1.92 -0.83 11.91
CA LEU A 35 -0.58 -1.41 12.09
C LEU A 35 -0.34 -1.83 13.55
N ASN A 36 -0.67 -0.96 14.50
CA ASN A 36 -0.57 -1.28 15.93
C ASN A 36 -1.45 -2.48 16.31
N ALA A 37 -2.70 -2.51 15.85
CA ALA A 37 -3.61 -3.63 16.12
C ALA A 37 -3.12 -4.97 15.53
N VAL A 38 -2.55 -4.93 14.32
CA VAL A 38 -1.97 -6.10 13.64
C VAL A 38 -0.75 -6.61 14.43
N ARG A 39 0.13 -5.70 14.87
CA ARG A 39 1.31 -6.03 15.71
C ARG A 39 0.89 -6.64 17.05
N GLU A 40 -0.10 -6.06 17.72
CA GLU A 40 -0.64 -6.59 18.97
C GLU A 40 -1.28 -7.97 18.80
N ALA A 41 -1.93 -8.22 17.66
CA ALA A 41 -2.47 -9.52 17.29
C ALA A 41 -1.41 -10.52 16.79
N ARG A 42 -0.12 -10.12 16.76
CA ARG A 42 1.02 -10.94 16.32
C ARG A 42 0.85 -11.50 14.90
N GLN A 43 0.20 -10.73 14.03
CA GLN A 43 0.07 -11.08 12.63
C GLN A 43 1.27 -10.57 11.82
N ASN A 44 1.55 -11.22 10.69
CA ASN A 44 2.62 -10.79 9.80
C ASN A 44 2.31 -9.43 9.16
N VAL A 45 3.31 -8.56 9.11
CA VAL A 45 3.27 -7.27 8.43
C VAL A 45 4.26 -7.26 7.28
N LEU A 46 3.80 -6.85 6.11
CA LEU A 46 4.63 -6.63 4.94
C LEU A 46 4.43 -5.18 4.46
N HIS A 47 5.53 -4.47 4.31
CA HIS A 47 5.57 -3.14 3.69
C HIS A 47 6.02 -3.26 2.24
N THR A 48 5.33 -2.60 1.33
CA THR A 48 5.75 -2.51 -0.07
C THR A 48 6.09 -1.08 -0.41
N ILE A 49 7.29 -0.86 -0.93
CA ILE A 49 7.79 0.45 -1.29
C ILE A 49 8.11 0.51 -2.79
N ILE A 50 7.97 1.66 -3.41
CA ILE A 50 8.52 1.87 -4.76
C ILE A 50 9.98 2.26 -4.59
N GLU A 51 10.86 1.42 -5.10
CA GLU A 51 12.31 1.64 -5.04
C GLU A 51 12.97 0.96 -6.23
N SER A 52 13.89 1.66 -6.90
CA SER A 52 14.71 1.06 -7.95
C SER A 52 15.75 0.12 -7.35
N LEU A 53 15.97 -1.02 -7.96
CA LEU A 53 17.03 -1.97 -7.53
C LEU A 53 18.42 -1.51 -7.97
N THR A 54 18.48 -0.65 -9.02
CA THR A 54 19.71 -0.06 -9.53
C THR A 54 19.73 1.45 -9.29
N ALA A 55 20.93 2.02 -9.14
CA ALA A 55 21.08 3.44 -8.86
C ALA A 55 20.56 4.34 -10.01
N ASP A 56 20.68 3.88 -11.25
CA ASP A 56 20.22 4.57 -12.44
C ASP A 56 18.74 4.31 -12.80
N GLY A 57 18.07 3.44 -12.05
CA GLY A 57 16.66 3.11 -12.26
C GLY A 57 16.31 2.43 -13.58
N ARG A 58 17.29 1.76 -14.23
CA ARG A 58 17.07 1.05 -15.50
C ARG A 58 16.10 -0.13 -15.38
N ASP A 59 15.90 -0.63 -14.17
CA ASP A 59 15.02 -1.74 -13.78
C ASP A 59 13.56 -1.31 -13.56
N ARG A 60 13.26 0.00 -13.61
CA ARG A 60 11.90 0.52 -13.49
C ARG A 60 10.99 0.01 -14.63
N SER A 61 9.73 -0.17 -14.35
CA SER A 61 8.71 -0.45 -15.38
C SER A 61 8.69 0.65 -16.46
N LEU A 62 8.15 0.33 -17.63
CA LEU A 62 8.00 1.32 -18.69
C LEU A 62 7.15 2.51 -18.24
N ASP A 63 6.06 2.25 -17.51
CA ASP A 63 5.20 3.29 -16.93
C ASP A 63 6.00 4.25 -16.05
N HIS A 64 6.78 3.74 -15.11
CA HIS A 64 7.64 4.57 -14.25
C HIS A 64 8.73 5.32 -15.01
N LYS A 65 9.19 4.81 -16.14
CA LYS A 65 10.14 5.53 -17.01
C LYS A 65 9.47 6.65 -17.78
N LEU A 66 8.27 6.44 -18.31
CA LEU A 66 7.51 7.43 -19.08
C LEU A 66 6.97 8.56 -18.18
N SER A 67 6.60 8.25 -16.94
CA SER A 67 6.14 9.22 -15.94
C SER A 67 7.28 9.87 -15.13
N ASP A 68 8.52 9.56 -15.46
CA ASP A 68 9.73 10.01 -14.74
C ASP A 68 9.73 9.71 -13.24
N MET A 69 8.99 8.69 -12.82
CA MET A 69 8.97 8.22 -11.43
C MET A 69 10.26 7.45 -11.15
N HIS A 70 11.19 8.09 -10.45
CA HIS A 70 12.45 7.49 -10.03
C HIS A 70 12.71 7.70 -8.54
N LEU A 71 12.62 6.63 -7.79
CA LEU A 71 12.96 6.56 -6.36
C LEU A 71 14.22 5.71 -6.23
N PRO A 72 15.40 6.34 -6.12
CA PRO A 72 16.67 5.63 -6.08
C PRO A 72 16.80 4.71 -4.87
N LYS A 73 17.51 3.61 -5.05
CA LYS A 73 17.80 2.66 -3.98
C LYS A 73 18.41 3.34 -2.76
N GLY A 74 17.82 3.08 -1.60
CA GLY A 74 18.25 3.62 -0.30
C GLY A 74 17.97 5.11 -0.10
N SER A 75 17.21 5.76 -1.01
CA SER A 75 16.82 7.15 -0.81
C SER A 75 15.74 7.27 0.26
N TYR A 76 15.71 8.39 0.98
CA TYR A 76 14.67 8.69 1.96
C TYR A 76 13.26 8.66 1.32
N GLN A 77 13.14 9.13 0.07
CA GLN A 77 11.89 9.15 -0.67
C GLN A 77 11.33 7.76 -0.96
N ALA A 78 12.19 6.76 -1.12
CA ALA A 78 11.78 5.38 -1.32
C ALA A 78 11.31 4.69 -0.02
N GLY A 79 11.72 5.20 1.13
CA GLY A 79 11.41 4.62 2.44
C GLY A 79 9.94 4.69 2.84
N VAL A 80 9.57 3.85 3.78
CA VAL A 80 8.30 3.98 4.50
C VAL A 80 8.32 5.28 5.30
N ILE A 81 7.19 5.97 5.41
CA ILE A 81 7.07 7.20 6.20
C ILE A 81 7.32 6.92 7.70
N ASP A 82 7.77 7.93 8.43
CA ASP A 82 8.21 7.78 9.82
C ASP A 82 7.10 7.22 10.73
N GLU A 83 5.84 7.62 10.50
CA GLU A 83 4.68 7.17 11.27
C GLU A 83 4.39 5.67 11.13
N LEU A 84 4.85 5.05 10.05
CA LEU A 84 4.65 3.64 9.72
C LEU A 84 5.96 2.85 9.70
N THR A 85 7.03 3.38 10.31
CA THR A 85 8.35 2.76 10.30
C THR A 85 8.26 1.26 10.64
N PRO A 86 8.82 0.39 9.77
CA PRO A 86 8.90 -1.04 10.02
C PRO A 86 9.68 -1.33 11.31
N ILE A 87 9.23 -2.30 12.09
CA ILE A 87 9.97 -2.83 13.23
C ILE A 87 10.75 -4.09 12.83
N GLU A 88 11.62 -4.55 13.74
CA GLU A 88 12.39 -5.78 13.52
C GLU A 88 11.48 -6.96 13.14
N ASN A 89 11.89 -7.73 12.14
CA ASN A 89 11.16 -8.87 11.56
C ASN A 89 9.95 -8.52 10.68
N GLU A 90 9.61 -7.27 10.45
CA GLU A 90 8.66 -6.90 9.41
C GLU A 90 9.34 -6.89 8.04
N ILE A 91 8.64 -7.43 7.05
CA ILE A 91 9.20 -7.60 5.71
C ILE A 91 8.98 -6.32 4.90
N VAL A 92 10.06 -5.79 4.33
CA VAL A 92 9.99 -4.67 3.39
C VAL A 92 10.36 -5.15 1.99
N LEU A 93 9.44 -5.00 1.02
CA LEU A 93 9.63 -5.44 -0.37
C LEU A 93 9.71 -4.23 -1.30
N PRO A 94 10.88 -3.95 -1.87
CA PRO A 94 11.02 -2.96 -2.92
C PRO A 94 10.40 -3.48 -4.23
N LYS A 95 9.58 -2.65 -4.88
CA LYS A 95 8.95 -2.93 -6.15
C LYS A 95 9.29 -1.87 -7.19
N THR A 96 9.53 -2.29 -8.42
CA THR A 96 9.95 -1.43 -9.53
C THR A 96 8.81 -1.08 -10.49
N SER A 97 7.59 -1.41 -10.09
CA SER A 97 6.34 -1.11 -10.81
C SER A 97 5.18 -0.92 -9.83
N SER A 98 4.01 -0.54 -10.33
CA SER A 98 2.79 -0.44 -9.51
C SER A 98 2.35 -1.80 -8.96
N GLY A 99 2.39 -2.87 -9.76
CA GLY A 99 1.95 -4.20 -9.35
C GLY A 99 2.98 -4.95 -8.51
N VAL A 100 2.66 -5.16 -7.24
CA VAL A 100 3.55 -5.85 -6.29
C VAL A 100 3.77 -7.32 -6.64
N PHE A 101 2.74 -8.02 -7.09
CA PHE A 101 2.85 -9.42 -7.49
C PHE A 101 3.63 -9.61 -8.81
N ASN A 102 3.70 -8.56 -9.62
CA ASN A 102 4.41 -8.57 -10.89
C ASN A 102 5.92 -8.28 -10.74
N SER A 103 6.30 -7.46 -9.76
CA SER A 103 7.67 -6.93 -9.65
C SER A 103 8.40 -7.32 -8.37
N THR A 104 7.84 -8.25 -7.58
CA THR A 104 8.48 -8.76 -6.37
C THR A 104 8.25 -10.27 -6.22
N ASN A 105 8.89 -10.86 -5.22
CA ASN A 105 8.65 -12.24 -4.82
C ASN A 105 7.55 -12.37 -3.75
N ILE A 106 6.62 -11.44 -3.65
CA ILE A 106 5.61 -11.42 -2.58
C ILE A 106 4.79 -12.72 -2.52
N ASP A 107 4.38 -13.28 -3.65
CA ASP A 107 3.60 -14.53 -3.68
C ASP A 107 4.38 -15.70 -3.05
N TYR A 108 5.68 -15.79 -3.36
CA TYR A 108 6.57 -16.78 -2.74
C TYR A 108 6.68 -16.59 -1.23
N VAL A 109 6.84 -15.34 -0.78
CA VAL A 109 6.93 -15.01 0.65
C VAL A 109 5.63 -15.34 1.37
N LEU A 110 4.48 -14.92 0.83
CA LEU A 110 3.17 -15.16 1.43
C LEU A 110 2.85 -16.67 1.55
N ARG A 111 3.22 -17.47 0.54
CA ARG A 111 3.04 -18.93 0.61
C ARG A 111 3.91 -19.58 1.69
N ASN A 112 5.16 -19.13 1.85
CA ASN A 112 6.03 -19.64 2.91
C ASN A 112 5.57 -19.21 4.31
N LEU A 113 4.88 -18.10 4.42
CA LEU A 113 4.23 -17.66 5.66
C LEU A 113 2.87 -18.33 5.89
N GLU A 114 2.46 -19.26 5.01
CA GLU A 114 1.16 -19.95 5.04
C GLU A 114 -0.03 -18.96 5.05
N THR A 115 0.17 -17.77 4.49
CA THR A 115 -0.84 -16.71 4.45
C THR A 115 -1.97 -17.12 3.53
N ARG A 116 -3.20 -17.00 4.00
CA ARG A 116 -4.44 -17.26 3.23
C ARG A 116 -5.30 -16.02 3.04
N HIS A 117 -5.19 -15.05 3.95
CA HIS A 117 -5.98 -13.84 3.95
C HIS A 117 -5.07 -12.60 4.04
N LEU A 118 -5.30 -11.65 3.15
CA LEU A 118 -4.58 -10.39 3.08
C LEU A 118 -5.50 -9.25 3.51
N ILE A 119 -5.02 -8.43 4.44
CA ILE A 119 -5.60 -7.14 4.75
C ILE A 119 -4.77 -6.11 4.01
N ILE A 120 -5.37 -5.40 3.05
CA ILE A 120 -4.65 -4.47 2.16
C ILE A 120 -5.05 -3.04 2.51
N ALA A 121 -4.05 -2.18 2.70
CA ALA A 121 -4.16 -0.74 2.85
C ALA A 121 -3.00 -0.05 2.12
N GLY A 122 -3.15 1.20 1.75
CA GLY A 122 -2.06 1.96 1.11
C GLY A 122 -2.51 2.94 0.05
N ILE A 123 -1.56 3.33 -0.75
CA ILE A 123 -1.71 4.29 -1.84
C ILE A 123 -1.04 3.77 -3.12
N VAL A 124 -1.54 4.07 -4.29
CA VAL A 124 -2.77 4.81 -4.64
C VAL A 124 -3.89 3.81 -4.87
N THR A 125 -5.11 4.10 -4.40
CA THR A 125 -6.23 3.16 -4.39
C THR A 125 -6.48 2.51 -5.75
N ASP A 126 -6.55 3.32 -6.80
CA ASP A 126 -6.87 2.92 -8.18
C ASP A 126 -5.64 2.56 -9.04
N GLN A 127 -4.51 2.29 -8.40
CA GLN A 127 -3.27 1.84 -9.05
C GLN A 127 -2.66 0.66 -8.28
N CYS A 128 -1.66 0.93 -7.43
CA CYS A 128 -0.94 -0.12 -6.70
C CYS A 128 -1.85 -0.99 -5.84
N VAL A 129 -2.85 -0.38 -5.18
CA VAL A 129 -3.79 -1.10 -4.30
C VAL A 129 -4.75 -1.95 -5.12
N ASP A 130 -5.38 -1.39 -6.17
CA ASP A 130 -6.28 -2.12 -7.08
C ASP A 130 -5.56 -3.32 -7.71
N MET A 131 -4.35 -3.12 -8.23
CA MET A 131 -3.55 -4.20 -8.80
C MET A 131 -3.24 -5.28 -7.76
N ALA A 132 -2.87 -4.89 -6.54
CA ALA A 132 -2.58 -5.85 -5.47
C ALA A 132 -3.81 -6.67 -5.08
N VAL A 133 -4.99 -6.06 -5.02
CA VAL A 133 -6.26 -6.74 -4.71
C VAL A 133 -6.60 -7.79 -5.77
N ARG A 134 -6.61 -7.39 -7.05
CA ARG A 134 -6.95 -8.30 -8.16
C ARG A 134 -5.96 -9.45 -8.29
N ASP A 135 -4.68 -9.12 -8.27
CA ASP A 135 -3.61 -10.11 -8.36
C ASP A 135 -3.63 -11.11 -7.20
N ALA A 136 -3.92 -10.64 -5.98
CA ALA A 136 -4.05 -11.51 -4.82
C ALA A 136 -5.26 -12.45 -4.96
N ALA A 137 -6.41 -11.92 -5.32
CA ALA A 137 -7.64 -12.71 -5.50
C ALA A 137 -7.46 -13.79 -6.59
N ASP A 138 -6.88 -13.44 -7.74
CA ASP A 138 -6.62 -14.38 -8.82
C ASP A 138 -5.60 -15.48 -8.44
N ARG A 139 -4.74 -15.23 -7.45
CA ARG A 139 -3.80 -16.22 -6.89
C ARG A 139 -4.40 -17.07 -5.77
N GLY A 140 -5.66 -16.83 -5.41
CA GLY A 140 -6.40 -17.61 -4.42
C GLY A 140 -6.28 -17.12 -2.99
N TYR A 141 -5.82 -15.89 -2.76
CA TYR A 141 -5.89 -15.26 -1.46
C TYR A 141 -7.30 -14.69 -1.19
N LEU A 142 -7.76 -14.81 0.04
CA LEU A 142 -8.86 -14.00 0.54
C LEU A 142 -8.36 -12.58 0.76
N VAL A 143 -9.12 -11.57 0.34
CA VAL A 143 -8.67 -10.18 0.41
C VAL A 143 -9.70 -9.33 1.14
N THR A 144 -9.24 -8.55 2.10
CA THR A 144 -9.98 -7.45 2.72
C THR A 144 -9.27 -6.13 2.44
N LEU A 145 -9.96 -5.20 1.82
CA LEU A 145 -9.46 -3.84 1.57
C LEU A 145 -10.01 -2.88 2.62
N ILE A 146 -9.13 -2.04 3.16
CA ILE A 146 -9.48 -1.05 4.18
C ILE A 146 -9.64 0.32 3.51
N GLU A 147 -10.89 0.71 3.23
CA GLU A 147 -11.18 1.89 2.41
C GLU A 147 -10.72 3.22 3.01
N ASP A 148 -10.84 3.37 4.32
CA ASP A 148 -10.42 4.58 5.05
C ASP A 148 -8.91 4.61 5.38
N ALA A 149 -8.19 3.54 5.03
CA ALA A 149 -6.73 3.45 5.07
C ALA A 149 -6.13 3.48 3.65
N CYS A 150 -6.91 3.91 2.66
CA CYS A 150 -6.51 4.08 1.26
C CYS A 150 -6.83 5.48 0.75
N ALA A 151 -6.03 5.98 -0.19
CA ALA A 151 -6.23 7.24 -0.89
C ALA A 151 -5.84 7.17 -2.35
N THR A 152 -6.46 8.02 -3.16
CA THR A 152 -6.04 8.42 -4.50
C THR A 152 -6.29 9.90 -4.71
N TYR A 153 -6.02 10.41 -5.91
CA TYR A 153 -5.96 11.84 -6.23
C TYR A 153 -7.30 12.58 -6.18
N THR A 154 -8.45 11.87 -6.26
CA THR A 154 -9.78 12.48 -6.08
C THR A 154 -10.74 11.52 -5.38
N PHE A 155 -11.79 12.08 -4.80
CA PHE A 155 -12.88 11.32 -4.19
C PHE A 155 -13.56 10.38 -5.20
N GLU A 156 -13.84 10.88 -6.40
CA GLU A 156 -14.52 10.13 -7.45
C GLU A 156 -13.71 8.94 -7.91
N ARG A 157 -12.39 9.11 -8.10
CA ARG A 157 -11.47 8.01 -8.47
C ARG A 157 -11.43 6.94 -7.38
N HIS A 158 -11.37 7.36 -6.11
CA HIS A 158 -11.38 6.44 -4.97
C HIS A 158 -12.64 5.57 -4.99
N HIS A 159 -13.81 6.20 -5.04
CA HIS A 159 -15.08 5.48 -5.03
C HIS A 159 -15.29 4.63 -6.28
N ALA A 160 -14.96 5.11 -7.46
CA ALA A 160 -15.05 4.33 -8.69
C ALA A 160 -14.19 3.05 -8.62
N CYS A 161 -12.99 3.15 -8.06
CA CYS A 161 -12.14 1.99 -7.85
C CYS A 161 -12.77 1.01 -6.86
N LEU A 162 -13.25 1.47 -5.71
CA LEU A 162 -13.90 0.60 -4.71
C LEU A 162 -15.09 -0.14 -5.30
N GLU A 163 -15.94 0.53 -6.10
CA GLU A 163 -17.04 -0.13 -6.80
C GLU A 163 -16.56 -1.19 -7.80
N ALA A 164 -15.49 -0.91 -8.53
CA ALA A 164 -14.97 -1.81 -9.57
C ALA A 164 -14.31 -3.08 -9.02
N ILE A 165 -13.83 -3.06 -7.76
CA ILE A 165 -13.12 -4.21 -7.16
C ILE A 165 -13.96 -5.04 -6.18
N LYS A 166 -15.21 -4.69 -5.94
CA LYS A 166 -16.11 -5.42 -5.02
C LYS A 166 -16.21 -6.92 -5.27
N GLY A 167 -16.00 -7.38 -6.51
CA GLY A 167 -16.01 -8.79 -6.84
C GLY A 167 -14.75 -9.57 -6.42
N TYR A 168 -13.68 -8.86 -6.05
CA TYR A 168 -12.36 -9.45 -5.74
C TYR A 168 -12.02 -9.43 -4.25
N CYS A 169 -12.69 -8.57 -3.46
CA CYS A 169 -12.39 -8.41 -2.05
C CYS A 169 -13.60 -7.98 -1.23
N TRP A 170 -13.52 -8.17 0.08
CA TRP A 170 -14.37 -7.47 1.04
C TRP A 170 -13.81 -6.07 1.28
N ILE A 171 -14.69 -5.06 1.28
CA ILE A 171 -14.35 -3.69 1.59
C ILE A 171 -14.92 -3.35 2.96
N THR A 172 -14.09 -2.78 3.83
CA THR A 172 -14.47 -2.40 5.19
C THR A 172 -13.61 -1.24 5.68
N ASP A 173 -13.89 -0.76 6.90
CA ASP A 173 -13.13 0.30 7.56
C ASP A 173 -12.10 -0.24 8.57
N THR A 174 -11.20 0.65 8.98
CA THR A 174 -10.15 0.37 9.96
C THR A 174 -10.70 -0.12 11.29
N GLN A 175 -11.77 0.51 11.80
CA GLN A 175 -12.31 0.15 13.11
C GLN A 175 -12.89 -1.26 13.15
N THR A 176 -13.59 -1.65 12.09
CA THR A 176 -14.15 -2.99 11.94
C THR A 176 -13.06 -4.06 11.98
N VAL A 177 -11.94 -3.83 11.29
CA VAL A 177 -10.82 -4.79 11.30
C VAL A 177 -10.13 -4.82 12.67
N ILE A 178 -9.92 -3.69 13.32
CA ILE A 178 -9.35 -3.63 14.67
C ILE A 178 -10.20 -4.45 15.65
N ASN A 179 -11.51 -4.29 15.62
CA ASN A 179 -12.41 -5.05 16.48
C ASN A 179 -12.27 -6.56 16.26
N ARG A 180 -12.21 -7.00 15.01
CA ARG A 180 -12.01 -8.43 14.68
C ARG A 180 -10.64 -8.96 15.10
N LEU A 181 -9.58 -8.17 14.95
CA LEU A 181 -8.25 -8.55 15.43
C LEU A 181 -8.18 -8.69 16.96
N GLN A 182 -8.96 -7.90 17.68
CA GLN A 182 -9.07 -8.02 19.16
C GLN A 182 -9.73 -9.34 19.58
N GLU A 183 -10.69 -9.85 18.81
CA GLU A 183 -11.33 -11.14 19.06
C GLU A 183 -10.37 -12.34 18.83
N LEU A 184 -9.29 -12.15 18.06
CA LEU A 184 -8.28 -13.18 17.77
C LEU A 184 -7.14 -13.20 18.80
N ARG A 185 -7.13 -12.28 19.77
CA ARG A 185 -6.13 -12.27 20.85
C ARG A 185 -6.31 -13.49 21.74
N PRO A 186 -5.23 -14.21 22.03
CA PRO A 186 -5.25 -15.39 22.90
C PRO A 186 -5.59 -15.02 24.36
#